data_09cf4b33d2758b2ed4678789f795265a
#
_entry.id   09cf4b33d2758b2ed4678789f795265a
#
_cell.length_a   1.000
_cell.length_b   1.000
_cell.length_c   1.000
_cell.angle_alpha   90.00
_cell.angle_beta   90.00
_cell.angle_gamma   90.00
#
_symmetry.space_group_name_H-M   'P 1'
#
loop_
_entity.id
_entity.type
_entity.pdbx_description
1 polymer ?
#
loop_
_entity_poly.entity_id
_entity_poly.type
_entity_poly.pdbx_seq_one_letter_code
_entity_poly.pdbx_strand_id
1 'polypeptide(L)'
;MAALQLYIPFSTGPCLSNCRFRSSPVRSSSERQALFNRIAPVYDNLNDLLSLGQHRIWKRMTVSWSGAKMGDSVLDLCCGSGDIAFLLSEKVESNGKVIGLDFSKEQLSVASSRQKLKSKACFMNIEWVEGDALDLPFSNGHFDAITMGYGLRNVVDKHTAMREILRVLKAGSRVSILDFNKSTNPVTSSFQELMIDNVVVPVASGFGLEEDYKYLKRSIKEFLTGEELEKLALDVGFSSARYYEIGGGLMGNLVATR
;
A
#
# COMPACT_ATOMS: atom_id res chain seq x y z
N MET A 1 53.59 62.52 8.69
CA MET A 1 53.91 61.22 9.29
C MET A 1 53.04 60.20 8.62
N ALA A 2 53.62 59.35 7.78
CA ALA A 2 52.92 58.42 6.91
C ALA A 2 52.74 57.11 7.62
N ALA A 3 51.50 56.56 7.61
CA ALA A 3 51.21 55.22 8.06
C ALA A 3 51.12 54.28 6.85
N LEU A 4 52.05 53.35 6.76
CA LEU A 4 52.05 52.27 5.77
C LEU A 4 50.94 51.29 6.09
N GLN A 5 50.05 51.06 5.13
CA GLN A 5 49.07 50.00 5.13
C GLN A 5 49.63 48.83 4.34
N LEU A 6 49.92 47.70 5.07
CA LEU A 6 50.30 46.42 4.48
C LEU A 6 49.08 45.70 3.95
N TYR A 7 49.03 45.48 2.65
CA TYR A 7 48.04 44.69 1.95
C TYR A 7 48.49 43.20 1.95
N ILE A 8 47.71 42.32 2.57
CA ILE A 8 47.91 40.86 2.48
C ILE A 8 46.86 40.32 1.51
N PRO A 9 47.23 39.65 0.41
CA PRO A 9 46.24 39.05 -0.47
C PRO A 9 45.73 37.72 0.12
N PHE A 10 44.41 37.61 0.31
CA PHE A 10 43.74 36.33 0.58
C PHE A 10 43.72 35.49 -0.69
N SER A 11 44.38 34.34 -0.63
CA SER A 11 44.32 33.30 -1.63
C SER A 11 42.96 32.56 -1.51
N THR A 12 42.11 32.69 -2.50
CA THR A 12 40.89 31.92 -2.65
C THR A 12 41.20 30.58 -3.33
N GLY A 13 41.40 29.53 -2.55
CA GLY A 13 41.41 28.19 -3.06
C GLY A 13 39.95 27.69 -3.31
N PRO A 14 39.67 26.96 -4.40
CA PRO A 14 38.34 26.47 -4.66
C PRO A 14 38.04 25.27 -3.73
N CYS A 15 37.03 25.45 -2.87
CA CYS A 15 36.48 24.37 -2.08
C CYS A 15 35.60 23.49 -2.99
N LEU A 16 36.17 22.42 -3.53
CA LEU A 16 35.43 21.37 -4.25
C LEU A 16 34.84 20.41 -3.23
N SER A 17 33.69 20.76 -2.68
CA SER A 17 32.82 19.79 -2.03
C SER A 17 31.74 19.33 -3.02
N ASN A 18 32.10 18.37 -3.87
CA ASN A 18 31.17 17.58 -4.64
C ASN A 18 30.49 16.56 -3.70
N CYS A 19 29.62 16.99 -2.80
CA CYS A 19 28.59 16.14 -2.22
C CYS A 19 27.52 15.93 -3.31
N ARG A 20 27.76 14.95 -4.18
CA ARG A 20 26.68 14.35 -4.97
C ARG A 20 25.82 13.57 -4.00
N PHE A 21 24.80 14.20 -3.47
CA PHE A 21 23.61 13.50 -3.02
C PHE A 21 23.08 12.73 -4.23
N ARG A 22 23.36 11.42 -4.28
CA ARG A 22 22.59 10.50 -5.11
C ARG A 22 21.21 10.44 -4.48
N SER A 23 20.31 11.32 -4.87
CA SER A 23 18.88 11.12 -4.70
C SER A 23 18.54 9.86 -5.50
N SER A 24 18.30 8.75 -4.79
CA SER A 24 17.61 7.60 -5.38
C SER A 24 16.31 8.14 -5.95
N PRO A 25 15.93 7.81 -7.19
CA PRO A 25 14.71 8.32 -7.77
C PRO A 25 13.53 7.71 -7.00
N VAL A 26 13.01 8.44 -6.01
CA VAL A 26 11.68 8.19 -5.46
C VAL A 26 10.73 8.49 -6.61
N ARG A 27 10.10 7.46 -7.18
CA ARG A 27 9.08 7.66 -8.22
C ARG A 27 8.01 8.61 -7.65
N SER A 28 7.69 9.67 -8.39
CA SER A 28 6.62 10.59 -8.03
C SER A 28 5.27 9.86 -7.95
N SER A 29 4.26 10.45 -7.33
CA SER A 29 2.90 9.86 -7.27
C SER A 29 2.36 9.60 -8.68
N SER A 30 2.63 10.49 -9.64
CA SER A 30 2.23 10.35 -11.05
C SER A 30 2.92 9.17 -11.76
N GLU A 31 4.20 8.90 -11.48
CA GLU A 31 4.91 7.74 -12.04
C GLU A 31 4.37 6.43 -11.48
N ARG A 32 4.00 6.40 -10.20
CA ARG A 32 3.35 5.23 -9.58
C ARG A 32 1.96 5.00 -10.17
N GLN A 33 1.18 6.06 -10.35
CA GLN A 33 -0.12 5.96 -11.00
C GLN A 33 0.01 5.39 -12.42
N ALA A 34 0.95 5.88 -13.23
CA ALA A 34 1.21 5.34 -14.56
C ALA A 34 1.63 3.85 -14.54
N LEU A 35 2.39 3.43 -13.52
CA LEU A 35 2.74 2.03 -13.29
C LEU A 35 1.48 1.18 -13.06
N PHE A 36 0.65 1.55 -12.08
CA PHE A 36 -0.56 0.78 -11.73
C PHE A 36 -1.59 0.76 -12.84
N ASN A 37 -1.71 1.84 -13.60
CA ASN A 37 -2.55 1.88 -14.79
C ASN A 37 -2.11 0.84 -15.84
N ARG A 38 -0.80 0.73 -16.08
CA ARG A 38 -0.24 -0.19 -17.08
C ARG A 38 -0.44 -1.66 -16.70
N ILE A 39 -0.25 -2.03 -15.43
CA ILE A 39 -0.34 -3.42 -14.99
C ILE A 39 -1.78 -3.88 -14.70
N ALA A 40 -2.74 -2.97 -14.60
CA ALA A 40 -4.12 -3.26 -14.25
C ALA A 40 -4.75 -4.46 -15.00
N PRO A 41 -4.58 -4.62 -16.33
CA PRO A 41 -5.22 -5.72 -17.07
C PRO A 41 -4.71 -7.12 -16.73
N VAL A 42 -3.49 -7.25 -16.22
CA VAL A 42 -2.82 -8.54 -15.97
C VAL A 42 -2.51 -8.79 -14.49
N TYR A 43 -2.74 -7.80 -13.65
CA TYR A 43 -2.32 -7.80 -12.25
C TYR A 43 -2.90 -8.97 -11.45
N ASP A 44 -4.18 -9.24 -11.58
CA ASP A 44 -4.86 -10.30 -10.84
C ASP A 44 -4.39 -11.69 -11.29
N ASN A 45 -4.23 -11.91 -12.59
CA ASN A 45 -3.75 -13.19 -13.15
C ASN A 45 -2.30 -13.49 -12.71
N LEU A 46 -1.45 -12.47 -12.68
CA LEU A 46 -0.08 -12.62 -12.19
C LEU A 46 -0.04 -12.91 -10.70
N ASN A 47 -0.85 -12.25 -9.90
CA ASN A 47 -0.95 -12.53 -8.47
C ASN A 47 -1.46 -13.96 -8.21
N ASP A 48 -2.45 -14.43 -8.95
CA ASP A 48 -2.94 -15.83 -8.87
C ASP A 48 -1.80 -16.81 -9.16
N LEU A 49 -1.08 -16.61 -10.26
CA LEU A 49 -0.01 -17.48 -10.68
C LEU A 49 1.15 -17.48 -9.67
N LEU A 50 1.64 -16.31 -9.29
CA LEU A 50 2.81 -16.15 -8.44
C LEU A 50 2.59 -16.54 -6.99
N SER A 51 1.34 -16.42 -6.48
CA SER A 51 0.99 -16.84 -5.12
C SER A 51 0.41 -18.25 -5.06
N LEU A 52 0.30 -18.96 -6.20
CA LEU A 52 -0.42 -20.24 -6.32
C LEU A 52 -1.84 -20.13 -5.72
N GLY A 53 -2.51 -18.99 -5.94
CA GLY A 53 -3.85 -18.69 -5.44
C GLY A 53 -3.94 -18.33 -3.95
N GLN A 54 -2.82 -18.38 -3.20
CA GLN A 54 -2.83 -18.07 -1.76
C GLN A 54 -3.22 -16.63 -1.45
N HIS A 55 -3.00 -15.68 -2.36
CA HIS A 55 -3.40 -14.29 -2.16
C HIS A 55 -4.90 -14.15 -1.87
N ARG A 56 -5.74 -15.07 -2.39
CA ARG A 56 -7.19 -15.10 -2.10
C ARG A 56 -7.48 -15.42 -0.64
N ILE A 57 -6.68 -16.31 -0.04
CA ILE A 57 -6.78 -16.66 1.38
C ILE A 57 -6.35 -15.45 2.22
N TRP A 58 -5.23 -14.81 1.89
CA TRP A 58 -4.73 -13.65 2.62
C TRP A 58 -5.71 -12.47 2.57
N LYS A 59 -6.32 -12.20 1.41
CA LYS A 59 -7.37 -11.17 1.28
C LYS A 59 -8.60 -11.47 2.16
N ARG A 60 -9.04 -12.74 2.26
CA ARG A 60 -10.12 -13.14 3.17
C ARG A 60 -9.74 -12.97 4.64
N MET A 61 -8.49 -13.29 5.01
CA MET A 61 -7.98 -13.04 6.36
C MET A 61 -8.00 -11.55 6.69
N THR A 62 -7.57 -10.69 5.76
CA THR A 62 -7.60 -9.23 5.91
C THR A 62 -9.02 -8.73 6.19
N VAL A 63 -10.01 -9.18 5.43
CA VAL A 63 -11.43 -8.85 5.68
C VAL A 63 -11.89 -9.36 7.05
N SER A 64 -11.52 -10.58 7.43
CA SER A 64 -11.89 -11.13 8.73
C SER A 64 -11.30 -10.32 9.90
N TRP A 65 -10.04 -9.90 9.77
CA TRP A 65 -9.33 -9.16 10.83
C TRP A 65 -9.73 -7.68 10.91
N SER A 66 -10.31 -7.11 9.85
CA SER A 66 -10.85 -5.74 9.88
C SER A 66 -12.00 -5.58 10.87
N GLY A 67 -12.64 -6.70 11.22
CA GLY A 67 -13.79 -6.70 12.13
C GLY A 67 -15.09 -6.27 11.49
N ALA A 68 -15.16 -6.13 10.15
CA ALA A 68 -16.37 -5.79 9.41
C ALA A 68 -17.52 -6.78 9.70
N LYS A 69 -18.73 -6.25 9.85
CA LYS A 69 -19.96 -6.99 10.18
C LYS A 69 -21.07 -6.64 9.20
N MET A 70 -22.11 -7.44 9.20
CA MET A 70 -23.35 -7.16 8.46
C MET A 70 -23.90 -5.78 8.81
N GLY A 71 -24.24 -4.98 7.79
CA GLY A 71 -24.79 -3.64 7.94
C GLY A 71 -23.75 -2.51 8.09
N ASP A 72 -22.46 -2.83 8.21
CA ASP A 72 -21.40 -1.83 8.39
C ASP A 72 -21.17 -0.97 7.15
N SER A 73 -20.68 0.26 7.37
CA SER A 73 -20.08 1.11 6.35
C SER A 73 -18.56 0.92 6.37
N VAL A 74 -18.00 0.41 5.27
CA VAL A 74 -16.59 -0.01 5.20
C VAL A 74 -15.85 0.60 4.02
N LEU A 75 -14.54 0.81 4.19
CA LEU A 75 -13.65 1.34 3.15
C LEU A 75 -12.62 0.28 2.77
N ASP A 76 -12.49 0.02 1.45
CA ASP A 76 -11.34 -0.65 0.88
C ASP A 76 -10.44 0.41 0.25
N LEU A 77 -9.33 0.72 0.92
CA LEU A 77 -8.39 1.76 0.52
C LEU A 77 -7.30 1.19 -0.39
N CYS A 78 -6.97 1.87 -1.48
CA CYS A 78 -6.14 1.35 -2.57
C CYS A 78 -6.73 0.05 -3.14
N CYS A 79 -8.02 0.10 -3.47
CA CYS A 79 -8.83 -1.09 -3.77
C CYS A 79 -8.47 -1.78 -5.09
N GLY A 80 -7.73 -1.12 -5.98
CA GLY A 80 -7.36 -1.64 -7.28
C GLY A 80 -8.57 -2.13 -8.08
N SER A 81 -8.49 -3.36 -8.60
CA SER A 81 -9.57 -4.02 -9.34
C SER A 81 -10.75 -4.51 -8.47
N GLY A 82 -10.74 -4.22 -7.15
CA GLY A 82 -11.87 -4.40 -6.22
C GLY A 82 -11.95 -5.74 -5.52
N ASP A 83 -10.92 -6.59 -5.54
CA ASP A 83 -10.98 -7.94 -4.96
C ASP A 83 -11.40 -7.96 -3.49
N ILE A 84 -10.81 -7.08 -2.67
CA ILE A 84 -11.15 -6.99 -1.24
C ILE A 84 -12.52 -6.32 -1.08
N ALA A 85 -12.82 -5.30 -1.87
CA ALA A 85 -14.13 -4.64 -1.85
C ALA A 85 -15.29 -5.62 -2.11
N PHE A 86 -15.13 -6.59 -3.04
CA PHE A 86 -16.12 -7.64 -3.25
C PHE A 86 -16.26 -8.56 -2.04
N LEU A 87 -15.16 -8.93 -1.37
CA LEU A 87 -15.20 -9.74 -0.16
C LEU A 87 -15.86 -8.99 1.01
N LEU A 88 -15.59 -7.68 1.14
CA LEU A 88 -16.25 -6.81 2.11
C LEU A 88 -17.75 -6.72 1.83
N SER A 89 -18.16 -6.56 0.57
CA SER A 89 -19.56 -6.51 0.18
C SER A 89 -20.31 -7.79 0.56
N GLU A 90 -19.70 -8.96 0.36
CA GLU A 90 -20.25 -10.22 0.84
C GLU A 90 -20.34 -10.28 2.38
N LYS A 91 -19.41 -9.62 3.08
CA LYS A 91 -19.34 -9.62 4.54
C LYS A 91 -20.35 -8.69 5.19
N VAL A 92 -20.56 -7.50 4.60
CA VAL A 92 -21.51 -6.50 5.13
C VAL A 92 -22.93 -6.68 4.60
N GLU A 93 -23.12 -7.51 3.59
CA GLU A 93 -24.37 -7.85 2.92
C GLU A 93 -25.09 -6.62 2.31
N SER A 94 -26.33 -6.78 1.85
CA SER A 94 -27.06 -5.71 1.14
C SER A 94 -27.42 -4.51 2.01
N ASN A 95 -27.43 -4.65 3.32
CA ASN A 95 -27.74 -3.58 4.28
C ASN A 95 -26.51 -2.73 4.66
N GLY A 96 -25.30 -3.20 4.31
CA GLY A 96 -24.07 -2.45 4.50
C GLY A 96 -23.72 -1.62 3.27
N LYS A 97 -22.67 -0.80 3.42
CA LYS A 97 -22.10 0.00 2.35
C LYS A 97 -20.60 -0.24 2.24
N VAL A 98 -20.11 -0.43 1.02
CA VAL A 98 -18.69 -0.56 0.71
C VAL A 98 -18.26 0.61 -0.15
N ILE A 99 -17.18 1.27 0.22
CA ILE A 99 -16.50 2.23 -0.63
C ILE A 99 -15.16 1.63 -1.03
N GLY A 100 -14.91 1.49 -2.33
CA GLY A 100 -13.61 1.16 -2.89
C GLY A 100 -12.94 2.44 -3.38
N LEU A 101 -11.86 2.87 -2.72
CA LEU A 101 -11.14 4.07 -3.12
C LEU A 101 -9.78 3.70 -3.71
N ASP A 102 -9.48 4.26 -4.87
CA ASP A 102 -8.18 4.16 -5.52
C ASP A 102 -7.83 5.47 -6.24
N PHE A 103 -6.54 5.74 -6.40
CA PHE A 103 -6.08 6.92 -7.15
C PHE A 103 -6.01 6.67 -8.66
N SER A 104 -6.13 5.41 -9.11
CA SER A 104 -6.09 4.99 -10.51
C SER A 104 -7.51 4.84 -11.07
N LYS A 105 -7.89 5.73 -11.99
CA LYS A 105 -9.16 5.64 -12.74
C LYS A 105 -9.29 4.34 -13.52
N GLU A 106 -8.17 3.84 -14.05
CA GLU A 106 -8.12 2.62 -14.83
C GLU A 106 -8.46 1.41 -13.96
N GLN A 107 -7.91 1.33 -12.75
CA GLN A 107 -8.23 0.29 -11.79
C GLN A 107 -9.72 0.33 -11.39
N LEU A 108 -10.23 1.51 -11.10
CA LEU A 108 -11.66 1.69 -10.77
C LEU A 108 -12.57 1.33 -11.95
N SER A 109 -12.16 1.60 -13.20
CA SER A 109 -12.88 1.17 -14.40
C SER A 109 -12.96 -0.35 -14.50
N VAL A 110 -11.84 -1.05 -14.23
CA VAL A 110 -11.80 -2.53 -14.16
C VAL A 110 -12.73 -3.03 -13.06
N ALA A 111 -12.64 -2.46 -11.84
CA ALA A 111 -13.48 -2.83 -10.71
C ALA A 111 -14.99 -2.66 -11.01
N SER A 112 -15.38 -1.51 -11.59
CA SER A 112 -16.75 -1.23 -12.01
C SER A 112 -17.25 -2.21 -13.08
N SER A 113 -16.40 -2.53 -14.07
CA SER A 113 -16.72 -3.50 -15.11
C SER A 113 -16.93 -4.90 -14.53
N ARG A 114 -16.06 -5.31 -13.60
CA ARG A 114 -16.20 -6.59 -12.87
C ARG A 114 -17.49 -6.64 -12.03
N GLN A 115 -17.87 -5.53 -11.39
CA GLN A 115 -19.11 -5.43 -10.61
C GLN A 115 -20.33 -5.69 -11.48
N LYS A 116 -20.39 -5.10 -12.68
CA LYS A 116 -21.49 -5.29 -13.64
C LYS A 116 -21.66 -6.74 -14.11
N LEU A 117 -20.56 -7.51 -14.16
CA LEU A 117 -20.57 -8.91 -14.55
C LEU A 117 -20.96 -9.87 -13.42
N LYS A 118 -21.04 -9.37 -12.19
CA LYS A 118 -21.37 -10.18 -11.01
C LYS A 118 -22.86 -10.10 -10.69
N SER A 119 -23.51 -11.25 -10.49
CA SER A 119 -24.97 -11.36 -10.28
C SER A 119 -25.43 -11.24 -8.83
N LYS A 120 -24.52 -11.22 -7.85
CA LYS A 120 -24.90 -11.14 -6.43
C LYS A 120 -25.47 -9.75 -6.09
N ALA A 121 -26.65 -9.73 -5.48
CA ALA A 121 -27.34 -8.48 -5.11
C ALA A 121 -26.52 -7.60 -4.15
N CYS A 122 -25.72 -8.20 -3.25
CA CYS A 122 -24.89 -7.44 -2.32
C CYS A 122 -23.86 -6.55 -3.04
N PHE A 123 -23.37 -6.94 -4.22
CA PHE A 123 -22.39 -6.12 -4.94
C PHE A 123 -22.94 -4.77 -5.43
N MET A 124 -24.25 -4.55 -5.39
CA MET A 124 -24.87 -3.24 -5.67
C MET A 124 -24.59 -2.21 -4.57
N ASN A 125 -24.11 -2.64 -3.40
CA ASN A 125 -23.74 -1.76 -2.28
C ASN A 125 -22.32 -1.19 -2.37
N ILE A 126 -21.57 -1.48 -3.46
CA ILE A 126 -20.20 -0.98 -3.66
C ILE A 126 -20.23 0.32 -4.47
N GLU A 127 -19.59 1.35 -3.94
CA GLU A 127 -19.34 2.63 -4.61
C GLU A 127 -17.83 2.77 -4.87
N TRP A 128 -17.46 3.14 -6.11
CA TRP A 128 -16.07 3.36 -6.50
C TRP A 128 -15.75 4.84 -6.49
N VAL A 129 -14.71 5.23 -5.77
CA VAL A 129 -14.31 6.63 -5.54
C VAL A 129 -12.85 6.82 -5.95
N GLU A 130 -12.59 7.79 -6.83
CA GLU A 130 -11.23 8.24 -7.11
C GLU A 130 -10.76 9.15 -5.96
N GLY A 131 -9.58 8.86 -5.39
CA GLY A 131 -9.03 9.66 -4.30
C GLY A 131 -7.61 9.28 -3.92
N ASP A 132 -7.00 10.13 -3.10
CA ASP A 132 -5.65 9.92 -2.56
C ASP A 132 -5.75 9.43 -1.10
N ALA A 133 -4.95 8.42 -0.76
CA ALA A 133 -4.82 7.92 0.61
C ALA A 133 -4.26 8.97 1.59
N LEU A 134 -3.66 10.04 1.07
CA LEU A 134 -3.10 11.14 1.86
C LEU A 134 -4.14 12.23 2.20
N ASP A 135 -5.31 12.23 1.52
CA ASP A 135 -6.39 13.21 1.72
C ASP A 135 -7.74 12.53 1.41
N LEU A 136 -8.28 11.82 2.39
CA LEU A 136 -9.50 11.03 2.22
C LEU A 136 -10.74 11.94 2.22
N PRO A 137 -11.61 11.89 1.18
CA PRO A 137 -12.77 12.77 1.03
C PRO A 137 -13.95 12.35 1.93
N PHE A 138 -13.68 11.95 3.17
CA PHE A 138 -14.67 11.47 4.11
C PHE A 138 -14.59 12.21 5.44
N SER A 139 -15.71 12.30 6.14
CA SER A 139 -15.78 12.89 7.49
C SER A 139 -15.07 12.02 8.53
N ASN A 140 -14.70 12.63 9.65
CA ASN A 140 -14.12 11.92 10.78
C ASN A 140 -15.10 10.85 11.32
N GLY A 141 -14.58 9.66 11.63
CA GLY A 141 -15.38 8.59 12.22
C GLY A 141 -16.51 8.10 11.30
N HIS A 142 -16.24 7.97 10.01
CA HIS A 142 -17.23 7.57 9.02
C HIS A 142 -17.37 6.05 8.90
N PHE A 143 -16.27 5.29 9.01
CA PHE A 143 -16.22 3.86 8.72
C PHE A 143 -16.17 2.97 9.97
N ASP A 144 -16.91 1.87 9.90
CA ASP A 144 -16.92 0.80 10.91
C ASP A 144 -15.72 -0.15 10.76
N ALA A 145 -15.15 -0.26 9.55
CA ALA A 145 -13.93 -1.01 9.29
C ALA A 145 -13.23 -0.48 8.05
N ILE A 146 -11.90 -0.64 8.00
CA ILE A 146 -11.09 -0.28 6.83
C ILE A 146 -10.19 -1.47 6.46
N THR A 147 -10.05 -1.73 5.17
CA THR A 147 -9.03 -2.64 4.62
C THR A 147 -8.10 -1.89 3.68
N MET A 148 -6.87 -2.39 3.54
CA MET A 148 -5.93 -1.93 2.53
C MET A 148 -5.08 -3.13 2.10
N GLY A 149 -5.13 -3.50 0.82
CA GLY A 149 -4.36 -4.61 0.29
C GLY A 149 -3.27 -4.17 -0.68
N TYR A 150 -2.00 -4.45 -0.37
CA TYR A 150 -0.83 -4.17 -1.22
C TYR A 150 -0.62 -2.68 -1.55
N GLY A 151 -1.24 -1.78 -0.78
CA GLY A 151 -1.24 -0.35 -1.03
C GLY A 151 -0.17 0.41 -0.25
N LEU A 152 -0.03 0.13 1.07
CA LEU A 152 0.71 0.99 2.01
C LEU A 152 2.18 1.17 1.64
N ARG A 153 2.85 0.11 1.14
CA ARG A 153 4.26 0.22 0.74
C ARG A 153 4.47 1.22 -0.40
N ASN A 154 3.45 1.43 -1.22
CA ASN A 154 3.48 2.32 -2.38
C ASN A 154 3.08 3.76 -2.05
N VAL A 155 2.53 4.02 -0.87
CA VAL A 155 2.18 5.37 -0.42
C VAL A 155 3.45 6.16 -0.11
N VAL A 156 3.51 7.42 -0.58
CA VAL A 156 4.70 8.29 -0.41
C VAL A 156 4.93 8.61 1.07
N ASP A 157 3.89 9.09 1.73
CA ASP A 157 3.89 9.45 3.15
C ASP A 157 2.96 8.52 3.93
N LYS A 158 3.55 7.45 4.47
CA LYS A 158 2.82 6.44 5.25
C LYS A 158 2.26 7.00 6.56
N HIS A 159 2.95 7.98 7.14
CA HIS A 159 2.49 8.62 8.37
C HIS A 159 1.21 9.43 8.15
N THR A 160 1.15 10.22 7.07
CA THR A 160 -0.05 10.96 6.68
C THR A 160 -1.20 10.02 6.32
N ALA A 161 -0.95 8.95 5.54
CA ALA A 161 -1.99 7.97 5.22
C ALA A 161 -2.55 7.30 6.48
N MET A 162 -1.71 6.88 7.42
CA MET A 162 -2.16 6.28 8.67
C MET A 162 -2.96 7.26 9.55
N ARG A 163 -2.64 8.56 9.53
CA ARG A 163 -3.46 9.58 10.20
C ARG A 163 -4.83 9.75 9.55
N GLU A 164 -4.90 9.73 8.22
CA GLU A 164 -6.16 9.79 7.49
C GLU A 164 -7.02 8.56 7.74
N ILE A 165 -6.43 7.37 7.74
CA ILE A 165 -7.13 6.13 8.13
C ILE A 165 -7.68 6.25 9.55
N LEU A 166 -6.86 6.68 10.51
CA LEU A 166 -7.30 6.90 11.89
C LEU A 166 -8.45 7.92 11.96
N ARG A 167 -8.35 9.03 11.24
CA ARG A 167 -9.34 10.11 11.24
C ARG A 167 -10.72 9.63 10.79
N VAL A 168 -10.78 8.87 9.69
CA VAL A 168 -12.06 8.43 9.10
C VAL A 168 -12.64 7.18 9.73
N LEU A 169 -11.85 6.42 10.49
CA LEU A 169 -12.29 5.21 11.22
C LEU A 169 -13.08 5.61 12.48
N LYS A 170 -14.15 4.92 12.83
CA LYS A 170 -14.91 5.14 14.07
C LYS A 170 -14.09 4.69 15.30
N ALA A 171 -14.36 5.28 16.46
CA ALA A 171 -13.73 4.86 17.72
C ALA A 171 -14.03 3.38 18.02
N GLY A 172 -13.01 2.63 18.44
CA GLY A 172 -13.10 1.18 18.68
C GLY A 172 -13.11 0.30 17.41
N SER A 173 -13.14 0.90 16.24
CA SER A 173 -13.11 0.19 14.95
C SER A 173 -11.67 -0.11 14.51
N ARG A 174 -11.53 -1.01 13.52
CA ARG A 174 -10.21 -1.51 13.10
C ARG A 174 -9.90 -1.25 11.63
N VAL A 175 -8.62 -1.06 11.38
CA VAL A 175 -8.04 -1.20 10.05
C VAL A 175 -7.24 -2.49 9.95
N SER A 176 -7.29 -3.17 8.80
CA SER A 176 -6.50 -4.35 8.47
C SER A 176 -5.73 -4.10 7.17
N ILE A 177 -4.40 -4.09 7.23
CA ILE A 177 -3.51 -3.73 6.13
C ILE A 177 -2.65 -4.92 5.76
N LEU A 178 -2.90 -5.49 4.58
CA LEU A 178 -2.14 -6.59 4.00
C LEU A 178 -1.08 -6.04 3.06
N ASP A 179 0.18 -6.42 3.25
CA ASP A 179 1.25 -6.10 2.30
C ASP A 179 2.38 -7.14 2.34
N PHE A 180 3.34 -7.01 1.43
CA PHE A 180 4.56 -7.80 1.49
C PHE A 180 5.31 -7.52 2.79
N ASN A 181 5.81 -8.58 3.41
CA ASN A 181 6.61 -8.47 4.62
C ASN A 181 8.07 -8.15 4.28
N LYS A 182 8.64 -7.18 4.97
CA LYS A 182 10.10 -7.01 5.03
C LYS A 182 10.61 -7.88 6.17
N SER A 183 10.88 -9.15 5.85
CA SER A 183 11.33 -10.12 6.85
C SER A 183 12.68 -9.73 7.47
N THR A 184 12.76 -9.79 8.78
CA THR A 184 14.03 -9.67 9.54
C THR A 184 14.76 -11.01 9.64
N ASN A 185 14.10 -12.12 9.28
CA ASN A 185 14.71 -13.44 9.22
C ASN A 185 15.54 -13.58 7.93
N PRO A 186 16.87 -13.81 8.02
CA PRO A 186 17.73 -13.91 6.84
C PRO A 186 17.33 -15.02 5.87
N VAL A 187 16.82 -16.15 6.37
CA VAL A 187 16.41 -17.29 5.55
C VAL A 187 15.16 -16.91 4.71
N THR A 188 14.16 -16.33 5.36
CA THR A 188 12.94 -15.88 4.67
C THR A 188 13.24 -14.77 3.67
N SER A 189 14.09 -13.80 4.03
CA SER A 189 14.51 -12.71 3.15
C SER A 189 15.25 -13.23 1.91
N SER A 190 16.21 -14.15 2.09
CA SER A 190 16.95 -14.77 0.99
C SER A 190 16.02 -15.59 0.09
N PHE A 191 15.08 -16.34 0.66
CA PHE A 191 14.09 -17.10 -0.10
C PHE A 191 13.16 -16.17 -0.90
N GLN A 192 12.70 -15.09 -0.29
CA GLN A 192 11.87 -14.08 -0.95
C GLN A 192 12.60 -13.44 -2.14
N GLU A 193 13.87 -13.06 -1.97
CA GLU A 193 14.69 -12.52 -3.06
C GLU A 193 14.88 -13.55 -4.19
N LEU A 194 15.19 -14.79 -3.85
CA LEU A 194 15.38 -15.87 -4.83
C LEU A 194 14.10 -16.10 -5.64
N MET A 195 12.94 -16.11 -4.97
CA MET A 195 11.64 -16.27 -5.65
C MET A 195 11.35 -15.09 -6.57
N ILE A 196 11.61 -13.87 -6.15
CA ILE A 196 11.39 -12.68 -6.98
C ILE A 196 12.30 -12.73 -8.20
N ASP A 197 13.61 -12.98 -8.02
CA ASP A 197 14.59 -12.93 -9.11
C ASP A 197 14.44 -14.08 -10.11
N ASN A 198 14.13 -15.30 -9.66
CA ASN A 198 14.14 -16.48 -10.49
C ASN A 198 12.75 -16.94 -10.97
N VAL A 199 11.68 -16.47 -10.37
CA VAL A 199 10.31 -16.85 -10.74
C VAL A 199 9.50 -15.61 -11.16
N VAL A 200 9.40 -14.60 -10.29
CA VAL A 200 8.49 -13.48 -10.50
C VAL A 200 8.95 -12.60 -11.67
N VAL A 201 10.21 -12.18 -11.67
CA VAL A 201 10.78 -11.32 -12.73
C VAL A 201 10.79 -12.02 -14.10
N PRO A 202 11.26 -13.27 -14.27
CA PRO A 202 11.21 -13.96 -15.55
C PRO A 202 9.78 -14.14 -16.09
N VAL A 203 8.82 -14.51 -15.24
CA VAL A 203 7.41 -14.61 -15.66
C VAL A 203 6.87 -13.24 -16.10
N ALA A 204 7.14 -12.19 -15.34
CA ALA A 204 6.72 -10.83 -15.66
C ALA A 204 7.36 -10.30 -16.96
N SER A 205 8.61 -10.69 -17.24
CA SER A 205 9.31 -10.34 -18.49
C SER A 205 8.56 -10.84 -19.72
N GLY A 206 7.94 -12.03 -19.64
CA GLY A 206 7.08 -12.58 -20.69
C GLY A 206 5.85 -11.70 -21.01
N PHE A 207 5.46 -10.81 -20.10
CA PHE A 207 4.38 -9.83 -20.25
C PHE A 207 4.90 -8.39 -20.45
N GLY A 208 6.22 -8.19 -20.61
CA GLY A 208 6.81 -6.86 -20.75
C GLY A 208 6.82 -6.03 -19.46
N LEU A 209 6.71 -6.66 -18.28
CA LEU A 209 6.58 -6.01 -16.97
C LEU A 209 7.85 -6.14 -16.09
N GLU A 210 9.00 -6.41 -16.68
CA GLU A 210 10.26 -6.65 -15.95
C GLU A 210 10.62 -5.49 -15.01
N GLU A 211 10.56 -4.24 -15.49
CA GLU A 211 10.88 -3.06 -14.69
C GLU A 211 9.88 -2.84 -13.53
N ASP A 212 8.64 -3.23 -13.73
CA ASP A 212 7.59 -3.11 -12.72
C ASP A 212 7.82 -4.09 -11.55
N TYR A 213 8.36 -5.26 -11.84
CA TYR A 213 8.70 -6.26 -10.83
C TYR A 213 10.08 -6.04 -10.18
N LYS A 214 11.02 -5.40 -10.87
CA LYS A 214 12.22 -4.84 -10.22
C LYS A 214 11.84 -3.74 -9.21
N TYR A 215 10.81 -2.94 -9.55
CA TYR A 215 10.22 -2.00 -8.59
C TYR A 215 9.62 -2.70 -7.38
N LEU A 216 8.91 -3.83 -7.56
CA LEU A 216 8.37 -4.63 -6.46
C LEU A 216 9.47 -5.01 -5.46
N LYS A 217 10.57 -5.61 -5.92
CA LYS A 217 11.71 -6.00 -5.09
C LYS A 217 12.26 -4.82 -4.28
N ARG A 218 12.45 -3.67 -4.94
CA ARG A 218 12.95 -2.45 -4.29
C ARG A 218 11.95 -1.94 -3.26
N SER A 219 10.66 -1.88 -3.59
CA SER A 219 9.61 -1.38 -2.69
C SER A 219 9.48 -2.23 -1.41
N ILE A 220 9.70 -3.55 -1.50
CA ILE A 220 9.72 -4.44 -0.33
C ILE A 220 10.94 -4.13 0.55
N LYS A 221 12.13 -3.95 -0.05
CA LYS A 221 13.36 -3.62 0.70
C LYS A 221 13.27 -2.28 1.44
N GLU A 222 12.62 -1.31 0.81
CA GLU A 222 12.43 0.05 1.34
C GLU A 222 11.23 0.15 2.30
N PHE A 223 10.40 -0.90 2.38
CA PHE A 223 9.23 -0.90 3.26
C PHE A 223 9.61 -0.99 4.74
N LEU A 224 8.64 -0.75 5.60
CA LEU A 224 8.78 -0.89 7.05
C LEU A 224 8.70 -2.36 7.48
N THR A 225 9.42 -2.73 8.52
CA THR A 225 9.27 -4.02 9.21
C THR A 225 7.94 -4.06 9.97
N GLY A 226 7.52 -5.24 10.41
CA GLY A 226 6.31 -5.39 11.23
C GLY A 226 6.33 -4.54 12.49
N GLU A 227 7.47 -4.52 13.22
CA GLU A 227 7.66 -3.71 14.42
C GLU A 227 7.59 -2.20 14.12
N GLU A 228 8.19 -1.76 13.00
CA GLU A 228 8.12 -0.35 12.56
C GLU A 228 6.69 0.04 12.18
N LEU A 229 5.90 -0.88 11.60
CA LEU A 229 4.49 -0.64 11.27
C LEU A 229 3.60 -0.57 12.51
N GLU A 230 3.81 -1.45 13.50
CA GLU A 230 3.13 -1.35 14.80
C GLU A 230 3.43 -0.02 15.47
N LYS A 231 4.71 0.36 15.54
CA LYS A 231 5.14 1.63 16.10
C LYS A 231 4.52 2.81 15.37
N LEU A 232 4.55 2.82 14.04
CA LEU A 232 3.93 3.88 13.23
C LEU A 232 2.45 4.04 13.56
N ALA A 233 1.70 2.93 13.69
CA ALA A 233 0.29 2.98 14.04
C ALA A 233 0.07 3.60 15.44
N LEU A 234 0.85 3.18 16.44
CA LEU A 234 0.78 3.73 17.79
C LEU A 234 1.17 5.21 17.84
N ASP A 235 2.23 5.60 17.13
CA ASP A 235 2.73 7.00 17.07
C ASP A 235 1.70 7.96 16.45
N VAL A 236 0.87 7.50 15.50
CA VAL A 236 -0.21 8.33 14.93
C VAL A 236 -1.48 8.36 15.78
N GLY A 237 -1.59 7.51 16.82
CA GLY A 237 -2.68 7.56 17.79
C GLY A 237 -3.66 6.40 17.78
N PHE A 238 -3.37 5.28 17.11
CA PHE A 238 -4.15 4.06 17.30
C PHE A 238 -3.99 3.53 18.73
N SER A 239 -5.06 3.04 19.33
CA SER A 239 -5.07 2.53 20.71
C SER A 239 -4.34 1.19 20.83
N SER A 240 -4.31 0.40 19.76
CA SER A 240 -3.55 -0.84 19.66
C SER A 240 -3.15 -1.12 18.23
N ALA A 241 -2.01 -1.80 18.06
CA ALA A 241 -1.53 -2.28 16.78
C ALA A 241 -0.87 -3.66 16.96
N ARG A 242 -1.13 -4.57 16.02
CA ARG A 242 -0.52 -5.90 15.97
C ARG A 242 -0.21 -6.28 14.54
N TYR A 243 1.00 -6.76 14.34
CA TYR A 243 1.46 -7.27 13.06
C TYR A 243 1.51 -8.79 13.07
N TYR A 244 0.98 -9.40 12.03
CA TYR A 244 0.93 -10.84 11.86
C TYR A 244 1.67 -11.23 10.58
N GLU A 245 2.74 -11.99 10.72
CA GLU A 245 3.39 -12.63 9.57
C GLU A 245 2.55 -13.80 9.07
N ILE A 246 2.36 -13.87 7.76
CA ILE A 246 1.58 -14.89 7.07
C ILE A 246 2.35 -15.45 5.87
N GLY A 247 1.94 -16.60 5.36
CA GLY A 247 2.60 -17.20 4.20
C GLY A 247 4.07 -17.52 4.44
N GLY A 248 4.44 -17.99 5.66
CA GLY A 248 5.83 -18.29 5.99
C GLY A 248 6.72 -17.05 6.14
N GLY A 249 6.12 -15.89 6.46
CA GLY A 249 6.84 -14.62 6.60
C GLY A 249 7.05 -13.86 5.29
N LEU A 250 6.44 -14.29 4.19
CA LEU A 250 6.49 -13.58 2.90
C LEU A 250 5.54 -12.37 2.89
N MET A 251 4.45 -12.48 3.60
CA MET A 251 3.41 -11.48 3.72
C MET A 251 3.20 -11.09 5.18
N GLY A 252 2.61 -9.93 5.39
CA GLY A 252 2.22 -9.47 6.70
C GLY A 252 0.90 -8.73 6.69
N ASN A 253 0.24 -8.72 7.83
CA ASN A 253 -0.99 -7.99 8.03
C ASN A 253 -0.90 -7.20 9.33
N LEU A 254 -1.01 -5.87 9.23
CA LEU A 254 -1.14 -4.98 10.37
C LEU A 254 -2.62 -4.83 10.71
N VAL A 255 -2.99 -5.10 11.96
CA VAL A 255 -4.32 -4.81 12.50
C VAL A 255 -4.18 -3.73 13.56
N ALA A 256 -4.82 -2.59 13.35
CA ALA A 256 -4.77 -1.48 14.32
C ALA A 256 -6.19 -1.03 14.68
N THR A 257 -6.40 -0.68 15.96
CA THR A 257 -7.70 -0.24 16.52
C THR A 257 -7.61 1.24 16.86
N ARG A 258 -8.62 2.01 16.45
CA ARG A 258 -8.77 3.41 16.84
C ARG A 258 -9.20 3.57 18.29
#